data_dd44b7c0b7bedb8167e8fe304fc8b98b
#
_entry.id   dd44b7c0b7bedb8167e8fe304fc8b98b
#
_cell.length_a   1.000
_cell.length_b   1.000
_cell.length_c   1.000
_cell.angle_alpha   90.00
_cell.angle_beta   90.00
_cell.angle_gamma   90.00
#
_symmetry.space_group_name_H-M   'P 1'
#
loop_
_entity.id
_entity.type
_entity.pdbx_description
1 polymer ?
#
loop_
_entity_poly.entity_id
_entity_poly.type
_entity_poly.pdbx_seq_one_letter_code
_entity_poly.pdbx_strand_id
1 'polypeptide(L)'
;HTPALAALASIVMLAGTYLLVAISTQMFAGTGETGIGLRADATQDNVFEALAVPIMGDGALEILLFAAVLASAASSLQTTFIPAARTLLAMSVYKAMPDVFSEIHPVHRVPSKATIVSGVLTATFYAVMTLLSENVLSDTVESLGLMICFYYGLTAFSCVWYFRHEYRLGPAPLLMKGLLPLAGGAMLAAMFLQLSIATFDPGYGSGGAILGVGTVFAIGVGILLIGALLMIAWRMKAPAFFRGRTLRHDTPALIVEEPLG
;
A
#
# COMPACT_ATOMS: atom_id res chain seq x y z
N HIS A 1 -1.15 -2.66 25.34
CA HIS A 1 -1.62 -1.29 25.00
C HIS A 1 -0.58 -0.47 24.21
N THR A 2 0.72 -0.71 24.40
CA THR A 2 1.82 0.07 23.79
C THR A 2 1.80 0.10 22.25
N PRO A 3 1.58 -1.02 21.50
CA PRO A 3 1.57 -0.97 20.05
C PRO A 3 0.42 -0.15 19.47
N ALA A 4 -0.76 -0.21 20.07
CA ALA A 4 -1.93 0.55 19.63
C ALA A 4 -1.76 2.06 19.87
N LEU A 5 -1.18 2.44 21.00
CA LEU A 5 -0.85 3.84 21.32
C LEU A 5 0.23 4.39 20.38
N ALA A 6 1.26 3.59 20.08
CA ALA A 6 2.31 3.95 19.14
C ALA A 6 1.73 4.18 17.72
N ALA A 7 0.84 3.30 17.27
CA ALA A 7 0.17 3.45 15.97
C ALA A 7 -0.68 4.71 15.89
N LEU A 8 -1.49 4.99 16.93
CA LEU A 8 -2.29 6.22 17.00
C LEU A 8 -1.42 7.48 17.01
N ALA A 9 -0.38 7.50 17.84
CA ALA A 9 0.55 8.63 17.90
C ALA A 9 1.24 8.88 16.56
N SER A 10 1.68 7.81 15.88
CA SER A 10 2.28 7.88 14.55
C SER A 10 1.33 8.47 13.51
N ILE A 11 0.05 8.06 13.51
CA ILE A 11 -0.96 8.57 12.57
C ILE A 11 -1.21 10.07 12.81
N VAL A 12 -1.38 10.48 14.08
CA VAL A 12 -1.62 11.89 14.42
C VAL A 12 -0.41 12.76 14.04
N MET A 13 0.80 12.28 14.34
CA MET A 13 2.04 12.97 14.01
C MET A 13 2.21 13.11 12.49
N LEU A 14 1.95 12.03 11.75
CA LEU A 14 2.02 12.01 10.29
C LEU A 14 1.00 12.96 9.66
N ALA A 15 -0.26 12.91 10.11
CA ALA A 15 -1.30 13.79 9.63
C ALA A 15 -0.98 15.27 9.91
N GLY A 16 -0.46 15.58 11.12
CA GLY A 16 -0.01 16.92 11.47
C GLY A 16 1.12 17.40 10.58
N THR A 17 2.12 16.56 10.32
CA THR A 17 3.24 16.89 9.44
C THR A 17 2.76 17.15 8.02
N TYR A 18 1.90 16.29 7.47
CA TYR A 18 1.36 16.48 6.11
C TYR A 18 0.54 17.75 5.98
N LEU A 19 -0.33 18.05 6.95
CA LEU A 19 -1.10 19.29 6.95
C LEU A 19 -0.19 20.51 7.01
N LEU A 20 0.83 20.49 7.88
CA LEU A 20 1.77 21.59 8.02
C LEU A 20 2.56 21.82 6.74
N VAL A 21 3.09 20.76 6.13
CA VAL A 21 3.81 20.85 4.85
C VAL A 21 2.89 21.36 3.74
N ALA A 22 1.69 20.79 3.61
CA ALA A 22 0.74 21.20 2.58
C ALA A 22 0.33 22.68 2.70
N ILE A 23 0.02 23.15 3.91
CA ILE A 23 -0.32 24.56 4.17
C ILE A 23 0.88 25.46 3.88
N SER A 24 2.07 25.10 4.37
CA SER A 24 3.28 25.90 4.15
C SER A 24 3.64 26.02 2.68
N THR A 25 3.52 24.93 1.93
CA THR A 25 3.80 24.90 0.48
C THR A 25 2.78 25.76 -0.28
N GLN A 26 1.49 25.65 0.06
CA GLN A 26 0.44 26.48 -0.55
C GLN A 26 0.59 27.96 -0.21
N MET A 27 1.02 28.28 1.01
CA MET A 27 1.27 29.67 1.42
C MET A 27 2.48 30.27 0.70
N PHE A 28 3.50 29.46 0.43
CA PHE A 28 4.74 29.92 -0.23
C PHE A 28 4.58 30.02 -1.75
N ALA A 29 4.14 28.97 -2.40
CA ALA A 29 4.05 28.87 -3.86
C ALA A 29 2.74 29.44 -4.43
N GLY A 30 1.68 29.45 -3.62
CA GLY A 30 0.32 29.76 -4.09
C GLY A 30 -0.27 28.62 -4.92
N THR A 31 -1.55 28.77 -5.27
CA THR A 31 -2.29 27.79 -6.09
C THR A 31 -2.47 28.26 -7.55
N GLY A 32 -1.62 29.20 -8.01
CA GLY A 32 -1.65 29.74 -9.36
C GLY A 32 -1.17 28.75 -10.42
N GLU A 33 -1.46 29.09 -11.69
CA GLU A 33 -1.06 28.31 -12.87
C GLU A 33 0.23 28.83 -13.51
N THR A 34 0.88 29.83 -12.92
CA THR A 34 2.07 30.49 -13.47
C THR A 34 3.20 30.55 -12.44
N GLY A 35 4.44 30.61 -12.91
CA GLY A 35 5.63 30.70 -12.08
C GLY A 35 5.83 29.44 -11.23
N ILE A 36 6.02 29.61 -9.91
CA ILE A 36 6.17 28.52 -8.94
C ILE A 36 4.83 28.03 -8.36
N GLY A 37 3.70 28.50 -8.90
CA GLY A 37 2.36 28.09 -8.43
C GLY A 37 2.17 26.58 -8.53
N LEU A 38 1.47 25.99 -7.57
CA LEU A 38 1.31 24.53 -7.48
C LEU A 38 0.49 23.91 -8.63
N ARG A 39 -0.22 24.74 -9.41
CA ARG A 39 -0.95 24.31 -10.62
C ARG A 39 -0.22 24.64 -11.92
N ALA A 40 0.99 25.22 -11.85
CA ALA A 40 1.82 25.40 -13.02
C ALA A 40 2.38 24.05 -13.49
N ASP A 41 2.41 23.80 -14.80
CA ASP A 41 2.84 22.51 -15.39
C ASP A 41 4.21 22.06 -14.85
N ALA A 42 5.17 22.98 -14.77
CA ALA A 42 6.51 22.66 -14.25
C ALA A 42 6.55 22.29 -12.77
N THR A 43 5.59 22.77 -11.97
CA THR A 43 5.52 22.48 -10.52
C THR A 43 4.64 21.27 -10.23
N GLN A 44 3.61 21.05 -11.03
CA GLN A 44 2.62 19.98 -10.85
C GLN A 44 3.27 18.60 -10.97
N ASP A 45 4.20 18.43 -11.89
CA ASP A 45 4.88 17.16 -12.12
C ASP A 45 5.94 16.85 -11.05
N ASN A 46 6.64 17.88 -10.55
CA ASN A 46 7.69 17.69 -9.55
C ASN A 46 7.84 18.88 -8.61
N VAL A 47 7.02 18.91 -7.57
CA VAL A 47 6.98 20.00 -6.58
C VAL A 47 8.34 20.19 -5.89
N PHE A 48 9.08 19.11 -5.59
CA PHE A 48 10.37 19.20 -4.92
C PHE A 48 11.43 19.88 -5.80
N GLU A 49 11.47 19.53 -7.06
CA GLU A 49 12.40 20.14 -8.03
C GLU A 49 12.07 21.62 -8.26
N ALA A 50 10.80 21.92 -8.50
CA ALA A 50 10.35 23.28 -8.79
C ALA A 50 10.53 24.24 -7.59
N LEU A 51 10.43 23.76 -6.36
CA LEU A 51 10.53 24.57 -5.16
C LEU A 51 11.91 24.49 -4.47
N ALA A 52 12.79 23.57 -4.87
CA ALA A 52 14.11 23.40 -4.25
C ALA A 52 14.93 24.68 -4.31
N VAL A 53 15.16 25.22 -5.50
CA VAL A 53 15.95 26.44 -5.72
C VAL A 53 15.28 27.68 -5.12
N PRO A 54 13.98 27.95 -5.31
CA PRO A 54 13.30 29.07 -4.68
C PRO A 54 13.33 29.10 -3.16
N ILE A 55 13.38 27.93 -2.50
CA ILE A 55 13.36 27.82 -1.03
C ILE A 55 14.79 27.79 -0.46
N MET A 56 15.68 27.01 -1.07
CA MET A 56 16.99 26.70 -0.50
C MET A 56 18.15 27.42 -1.20
N GLY A 57 17.90 28.02 -2.35
CA GLY A 57 18.94 28.58 -3.22
C GLY A 57 19.76 27.51 -3.93
N ASP A 58 20.55 27.92 -4.92
CA ASP A 58 21.46 27.02 -5.62
C ASP A 58 22.64 26.65 -4.69
N GLY A 59 22.92 25.34 -4.57
CA GLY A 59 24.14 24.89 -3.88
C GLY A 59 23.96 23.69 -2.95
N ALA A 60 24.71 23.71 -1.84
CA ALA A 60 24.80 22.56 -0.92
C ALA A 60 23.45 22.18 -0.27
N LEU A 61 22.56 23.14 -0.04
CA LEU A 61 21.25 22.87 0.56
C LEU A 61 20.31 22.16 -0.41
N GLU A 62 20.37 22.49 -1.68
CA GLU A 62 19.64 21.78 -2.74
C GLU A 62 20.09 20.31 -2.83
N ILE A 63 21.42 20.07 -2.85
CA ILE A 63 21.98 18.71 -2.84
C ILE A 63 21.53 17.94 -1.60
N LEU A 64 21.49 18.58 -0.43
CA LEU A 64 20.99 17.97 0.81
C LEU A 64 19.51 17.60 0.72
N LEU A 65 18.68 18.43 0.08
CA LEU A 65 17.27 18.12 -0.16
C LEU A 65 17.11 16.84 -1.00
N PHE A 66 17.81 16.77 -2.15
CA PHE A 66 17.76 15.58 -2.99
C PHE A 66 18.32 14.34 -2.30
N ALA A 67 19.39 14.47 -1.52
CA ALA A 67 19.91 13.38 -0.71
C ALA A 67 18.90 12.91 0.35
N ALA A 68 18.17 13.82 0.99
CA ALA A 68 17.12 13.51 1.94
C ALA A 68 15.95 12.80 1.27
N VAL A 69 15.52 13.22 0.07
CA VAL A 69 14.48 12.55 -0.73
C VAL A 69 14.90 11.14 -1.09
N LEU A 70 16.13 10.94 -1.57
CA LEU A 70 16.66 9.60 -1.87
C LEU A 70 16.75 8.71 -0.64
N ALA A 71 17.23 9.24 0.48
CA ALA A 71 17.27 8.49 1.75
C ALA A 71 15.87 8.11 2.23
N SER A 72 14.90 9.01 2.10
CA SER A 72 13.49 8.75 2.40
C SER A 72 12.91 7.65 1.51
N ALA A 73 13.15 7.71 0.20
CA ALA A 73 12.70 6.71 -0.75
C ALA A 73 13.30 5.32 -0.43
N ALA A 74 14.61 5.25 -0.14
CA ALA A 74 15.28 4.01 0.24
C ALA A 74 14.73 3.45 1.55
N SER A 75 14.46 4.29 2.54
CA SER A 75 13.84 3.89 3.81
C SER A 75 12.41 3.37 3.61
N SER A 76 11.59 4.07 2.81
CA SER A 76 10.25 3.64 2.44
C SER A 76 10.24 2.28 1.74
N LEU A 77 11.18 2.06 0.82
CA LEU A 77 11.33 0.76 0.15
C LEU A 77 11.59 -0.35 1.15
N GLN A 78 12.51 -0.15 2.10
CA GLN A 78 12.81 -1.14 3.14
C GLN A 78 11.61 -1.45 4.03
N THR A 79 10.92 -0.41 4.51
CA THR A 79 9.76 -0.55 5.41
C THR A 79 8.55 -1.19 4.74
N THR A 80 8.46 -1.15 3.42
CA THR A 80 7.39 -1.79 2.65
C THR A 80 7.77 -3.22 2.25
N PHE A 81 9.00 -3.42 1.83
CA PHE A 81 9.48 -4.70 1.29
C PHE A 81 9.62 -5.80 2.35
N ILE A 82 10.15 -5.46 3.54
CA ILE A 82 10.33 -6.42 4.64
C ILE A 82 9.00 -7.01 5.13
N PRO A 83 7.95 -6.21 5.43
CA PRO A 83 6.65 -6.76 5.79
C PRO A 83 6.00 -7.58 4.67
N ALA A 84 6.17 -7.21 3.40
CA ALA A 84 5.64 -7.97 2.28
C ALA A 84 6.21 -9.41 2.24
N ALA A 85 7.53 -9.55 2.37
CA ALA A 85 8.18 -10.86 2.42
C ALA A 85 7.74 -11.70 3.64
N ARG A 86 7.56 -11.05 4.82
CA ARG A 86 7.04 -11.70 6.02
C ARG A 86 5.57 -12.11 5.90
N THR A 87 4.77 -11.33 5.18
CA THR A 87 3.37 -11.68 4.89
C THR A 87 3.31 -12.93 4.02
N LEU A 88 4.14 -13.03 2.98
CA LEU A 88 4.24 -14.23 2.15
C LEU A 88 4.65 -15.46 2.97
N LEU A 89 5.63 -15.30 3.88
CA LEU A 89 6.01 -16.34 4.82
C LEU A 89 4.82 -16.79 5.68
N ALA A 90 4.12 -15.86 6.32
CA ALA A 90 2.97 -16.18 7.17
C ALA A 90 1.85 -16.87 6.38
N MET A 91 1.52 -16.38 5.19
CA MET A 91 0.54 -17.01 4.31
C MET A 91 0.92 -18.43 3.90
N SER A 92 2.20 -18.67 3.65
CA SER A 92 2.71 -19.99 3.28
C SER A 92 2.66 -20.97 4.45
N VAL A 93 3.04 -20.56 5.65
CA VAL A 93 2.96 -21.40 6.86
C VAL A 93 1.52 -21.87 7.12
N TYR A 94 0.53 -21.00 6.92
CA TYR A 94 -0.88 -21.37 7.03
C TYR A 94 -1.46 -22.03 5.77
N LYS A 95 -0.63 -22.38 4.78
CA LYS A 95 -1.05 -23.03 3.52
C LYS A 95 -1.96 -22.17 2.63
N ALA A 96 -1.98 -20.87 2.86
CA ALA A 96 -2.63 -19.91 1.97
C ALA A 96 -1.82 -19.61 0.70
N MET A 97 -0.53 -19.95 0.71
CA MET A 97 0.43 -19.80 -0.39
C MET A 97 1.29 -21.07 -0.50
N PRO A 98 2.04 -21.26 -1.60
CA PRO A 98 2.97 -22.39 -1.76
C PRO A 98 4.01 -22.49 -0.65
N ASP A 99 4.33 -23.71 -0.23
CA ASP A 99 5.26 -24.00 0.84
C ASP A 99 6.70 -23.49 0.62
N VAL A 100 7.05 -23.23 -0.62
CA VAL A 100 8.35 -22.65 -1.01
C VAL A 100 8.64 -21.32 -0.28
N PHE A 101 7.61 -20.56 0.08
CA PHE A 101 7.76 -19.29 0.80
C PHE A 101 7.87 -19.44 2.31
N SER A 102 7.65 -20.65 2.86
CA SER A 102 7.81 -20.93 4.30
C SER A 102 9.24 -21.17 4.73
N GLU A 103 10.17 -21.31 3.79
CA GLU A 103 11.57 -21.58 4.10
C GLU A 103 12.28 -20.35 4.65
N ILE A 104 12.90 -20.52 5.82
CA ILE A 104 13.72 -19.52 6.50
C ILE A 104 15.20 -19.88 6.29
N HIS A 105 16.00 -18.88 5.90
CA HIS A 105 17.44 -19.09 5.71
C HIS A 105 18.12 -19.42 7.06
N PRO A 106 18.88 -20.51 7.15
CA PRO A 106 19.41 -21.01 8.44
C PRO A 106 20.37 -20.03 9.13
N VAL A 107 21.16 -19.27 8.35
CA VAL A 107 22.14 -18.31 8.89
C VAL A 107 21.54 -16.94 9.12
N HIS A 108 20.84 -16.40 8.11
CA HIS A 108 20.32 -15.01 8.15
C HIS A 108 18.94 -14.90 8.81
N ARG A 109 18.26 -16.01 9.09
CA ARG A 109 16.93 -16.08 9.72
C ARG A 109 15.88 -15.20 9.04
N VAL A 110 15.97 -15.09 7.72
CA VAL A 110 15.04 -14.31 6.86
C VAL A 110 14.37 -15.22 5.85
N PRO A 111 13.16 -14.90 5.38
CA PRO A 111 12.46 -15.66 4.33
C PRO A 111 13.07 -15.35 2.96
N SER A 112 14.28 -15.89 2.69
CA SER A 112 15.07 -15.53 1.51
C SER A 112 14.34 -15.76 0.19
N LYS A 113 13.64 -16.89 0.03
CA LYS A 113 12.89 -17.19 -1.19
C LYS A 113 11.74 -16.21 -1.40
N ALA A 114 10.98 -15.89 -0.34
CA ALA A 114 9.91 -14.89 -0.42
C ALA A 114 10.47 -13.50 -0.79
N THR A 115 11.61 -13.13 -0.20
CA THR A 115 12.27 -11.85 -0.46
C THR A 115 12.77 -11.76 -1.91
N ILE A 116 13.47 -12.77 -2.40
CA ILE A 116 14.01 -12.80 -3.77
C ILE A 116 12.87 -12.78 -4.80
N VAL A 117 11.85 -13.62 -4.62
CA VAL A 117 10.71 -13.69 -5.54
C VAL A 117 9.95 -12.35 -5.56
N SER A 118 9.70 -11.74 -4.40
CA SER A 118 9.08 -10.41 -4.34
C SER A 118 9.92 -9.37 -5.06
N GLY A 119 11.25 -9.37 -4.85
CA GLY A 119 12.16 -8.43 -5.50
C GLY A 119 12.17 -8.58 -7.02
N VAL A 120 12.30 -9.82 -7.52
CA VAL A 120 12.26 -10.11 -8.95
C VAL A 120 10.91 -9.72 -9.56
N LEU A 121 9.81 -10.05 -8.89
CA LEU A 121 8.47 -9.71 -9.37
C LEU A 121 8.28 -8.19 -9.46
N THR A 122 8.69 -7.46 -8.43
CA THR A 122 8.60 -5.98 -8.40
C THR A 122 9.47 -5.35 -9.48
N ALA A 123 10.71 -5.81 -9.64
CA ALA A 123 11.62 -5.30 -10.67
C ALA A 123 11.09 -5.59 -12.09
N THR A 124 10.58 -6.80 -12.31
CA THR A 124 9.96 -7.18 -13.60
C THR A 124 8.72 -6.35 -13.88
N PHE A 125 7.85 -6.19 -12.89
CA PHE A 125 6.66 -5.34 -13.02
C PHE A 125 7.04 -3.91 -13.41
N TYR A 126 7.99 -3.30 -12.71
CA TYR A 126 8.45 -1.95 -13.02
C TYR A 126 9.03 -1.85 -14.43
N ALA A 127 9.91 -2.79 -14.80
CA ALA A 127 10.50 -2.82 -16.15
C ALA A 127 9.45 -2.96 -17.27
N VAL A 128 8.45 -3.82 -17.07
CA VAL A 128 7.35 -3.98 -18.05
C VAL A 128 6.50 -2.72 -18.13
N MET A 129 6.17 -2.13 -16.98
CA MET A 129 5.36 -0.90 -16.95
C MET A 129 6.07 0.28 -17.60
N THR A 130 7.40 0.41 -17.43
CA THR A 130 8.21 1.45 -18.11
C THR A 130 8.18 1.33 -19.63
N LEU A 131 7.93 0.12 -20.18
CA LEU A 131 7.77 -0.07 -21.61
C LEU A 131 6.34 0.25 -22.11
N LEU A 132 5.36 0.27 -21.22
CA LEU A 132 3.94 0.45 -21.54
C LEU A 132 3.45 1.88 -21.32
N SER A 133 4.08 2.64 -20.42
CA SER A 133 3.69 4.01 -20.07
C SER A 133 4.91 4.88 -19.88
N GLU A 134 4.88 6.07 -20.44
CA GLU A 134 5.92 7.11 -20.23
C GLU A 134 5.85 7.70 -18.81
N ASN A 135 4.66 7.69 -18.20
CA ASN A 135 4.39 8.23 -16.87
C ASN A 135 4.15 7.12 -15.82
N VAL A 136 4.89 6.04 -15.93
CA VAL A 136 4.76 4.82 -15.10
C VAL A 136 4.69 5.11 -13.60
N LEU A 137 5.51 6.04 -13.12
CA LEU A 137 5.57 6.36 -11.70
C LEU A 137 4.26 6.96 -11.20
N SER A 138 3.72 7.95 -11.92
CA SER A 138 2.46 8.61 -11.59
C SER A 138 1.29 7.62 -11.66
N ASP A 139 1.15 6.90 -12.75
CA ASP A 139 0.09 5.92 -12.96
C ASP A 139 0.10 4.81 -11.90
N THR A 140 1.30 4.35 -11.50
CA THR A 140 1.44 3.34 -10.46
C THR A 140 1.08 3.89 -9.08
N VAL A 141 1.50 5.11 -8.73
CA VAL A 141 1.17 5.76 -7.46
C VAL A 141 -0.35 5.99 -7.35
N GLU A 142 -0.98 6.46 -8.41
CA GLU A 142 -2.44 6.65 -8.43
C GLU A 142 -3.20 5.33 -8.33
N SER A 143 -2.74 4.27 -9.01
CA SER A 143 -3.33 2.93 -8.93
C SER A 143 -3.22 2.30 -7.53
N LEU A 144 -2.18 2.67 -6.74
CA LEU A 144 -2.07 2.26 -5.34
C LEU A 144 -3.25 2.75 -4.51
N GLY A 145 -3.74 3.97 -4.73
CA GLY A 145 -4.91 4.50 -4.03
C GLY A 145 -6.13 3.61 -4.20
N LEU A 146 -6.37 3.14 -5.42
CA LEU A 146 -7.45 2.22 -5.76
C LEU A 146 -7.29 0.87 -5.05
N MET A 147 -6.09 0.28 -5.09
CA MET A 147 -5.80 -0.99 -4.41
C MET A 147 -5.91 -0.87 -2.87
N ILE A 148 -5.45 0.24 -2.29
CA ILE A 148 -5.53 0.53 -0.86
C ILE A 148 -6.98 0.62 -0.40
N CYS A 149 -7.83 1.34 -1.13
CA CYS A 149 -9.26 1.41 -0.83
C CYS A 149 -9.91 0.03 -0.81
N PHE A 150 -9.55 -0.83 -1.76
CA PHE A 150 -10.07 -2.19 -1.83
C PHE A 150 -9.64 -3.05 -0.63
N TYR A 151 -8.34 -3.18 -0.36
CA TYR A 151 -7.90 -4.15 0.65
C TYR A 151 -8.17 -3.68 2.08
N TYR A 152 -8.07 -2.37 2.37
CA TYR A 152 -8.48 -1.85 3.68
C TYR A 152 -9.98 -1.88 3.87
N GLY A 153 -10.76 -1.58 2.82
CA GLY A 153 -12.21 -1.74 2.85
C GLY A 153 -12.62 -3.18 3.16
N LEU A 154 -12.01 -4.15 2.46
CA LEU A 154 -12.24 -5.58 2.70
C LEU A 154 -11.85 -5.99 4.13
N THR A 155 -10.72 -5.47 4.64
CA THR A 155 -10.26 -5.72 6.01
C THR A 155 -11.25 -5.16 7.03
N ALA A 156 -11.78 -3.96 6.81
CA ALA A 156 -12.77 -3.33 7.67
C ALA A 156 -14.07 -4.14 7.73
N PHE A 157 -14.59 -4.60 6.59
CA PHE A 157 -15.78 -5.47 6.55
C PHE A 157 -15.51 -6.84 7.20
N SER A 158 -14.31 -7.39 7.01
CA SER A 158 -13.90 -8.63 7.68
C SER A 158 -13.85 -8.47 9.20
N CYS A 159 -13.37 -7.32 9.70
CA CYS A 159 -13.38 -6.98 11.12
C CYS A 159 -14.82 -6.95 11.68
N VAL A 160 -15.73 -6.24 11.00
CA VAL A 160 -17.17 -6.21 11.37
C VAL A 160 -17.75 -7.59 11.45
N TRP A 161 -17.51 -8.43 10.44
CA TRP A 161 -18.03 -9.80 10.42
C TRP A 161 -17.45 -10.68 11.51
N TYR A 162 -16.14 -10.59 11.74
CA TYR A 162 -15.44 -11.41 12.72
C TYR A 162 -15.89 -11.13 14.15
N PHE A 163 -16.02 -9.86 14.53
CA PHE A 163 -16.38 -9.44 15.87
C PHE A 163 -17.87 -9.31 16.12
N ARG A 164 -18.75 -9.69 15.19
CA ARG A 164 -20.21 -9.54 15.31
C ARG A 164 -20.83 -10.13 16.58
N HIS A 165 -20.22 -11.16 17.15
CA HIS A 165 -20.70 -11.79 18.37
C HIS A 165 -20.36 -11.01 19.64
N GLU A 166 -19.35 -10.14 19.58
CA GLU A 166 -18.90 -9.32 20.71
C GLU A 166 -19.71 -8.03 20.87
N TYR A 167 -20.54 -7.66 19.92
CA TYR A 167 -21.35 -6.43 19.99
C TYR A 167 -22.35 -6.44 21.14
N ARG A 168 -22.73 -7.62 21.63
CA ARG A 168 -23.63 -7.79 22.77
C ARG A 168 -22.95 -7.54 24.14
N LEU A 169 -21.63 -7.44 24.17
CA LEU A 169 -20.87 -7.27 25.40
C LEU A 169 -20.88 -5.82 25.93
N GLY A 170 -21.37 -4.86 25.13
CA GLY A 170 -21.49 -3.47 25.56
C GLY A 170 -21.34 -2.45 24.43
N PRO A 171 -21.52 -1.15 24.74
CA PRO A 171 -21.45 -0.10 23.72
C PRO A 171 -20.03 0.16 23.20
N ALA A 172 -18.98 -0.04 24.00
CA ALA A 172 -17.60 0.17 23.58
C ALA A 172 -17.14 -0.85 22.50
N PRO A 173 -17.36 -2.18 22.66
CA PRO A 173 -17.12 -3.16 21.57
C PRO A 173 -17.94 -2.87 20.32
N LEU A 174 -19.21 -2.49 20.44
CA LEU A 174 -20.07 -2.15 19.31
C LEU A 174 -19.50 -0.96 18.53
N LEU A 175 -19.07 0.10 19.21
CA LEU A 175 -18.50 1.28 18.58
C LEU A 175 -17.15 0.98 17.92
N MET A 176 -16.21 0.39 18.67
CA MET A 176 -14.82 0.21 18.25
C MET A 176 -14.63 -0.91 17.22
N LYS A 177 -15.38 -2.01 17.35
CA LYS A 177 -15.23 -3.21 16.51
C LYS A 177 -16.32 -3.33 15.44
N GLY A 178 -17.43 -2.60 15.57
CA GLY A 178 -18.57 -2.59 14.66
C GLY A 178 -18.68 -1.30 13.87
N LEU A 179 -19.15 -0.23 14.51
CA LEU A 179 -19.55 1.01 13.84
C LEU A 179 -18.40 1.74 13.17
N LEU A 180 -17.25 1.91 13.84
CA LEU A 180 -16.09 2.59 13.27
C LEU A 180 -15.49 1.83 12.08
N PRO A 181 -15.23 0.51 12.17
CA PRO A 181 -14.79 -0.24 10.99
C PRO A 181 -15.82 -0.27 9.87
N LEU A 182 -17.11 -0.34 10.18
CA LEU A 182 -18.18 -0.30 9.17
C LEU A 182 -18.20 1.05 8.44
N ALA A 183 -18.15 2.15 9.17
CA ALA A 183 -18.14 3.49 8.58
C ALA A 183 -16.90 3.71 7.71
N GLY A 184 -15.71 3.33 8.22
CA GLY A 184 -14.46 3.39 7.45
C GLY A 184 -14.49 2.49 6.22
N GLY A 185 -14.99 1.26 6.35
CA GLY A 185 -15.15 0.34 5.22
C GLY A 185 -16.12 0.84 4.16
N ALA A 186 -17.26 1.42 4.57
CA ALA A 186 -18.23 2.01 3.66
C ALA A 186 -17.65 3.22 2.92
N MET A 187 -16.92 4.09 3.62
CA MET A 187 -16.22 5.21 3.02
C MET A 187 -15.18 4.75 1.99
N LEU A 188 -14.35 3.77 2.35
CA LEU A 188 -13.35 3.22 1.43
C LEU A 188 -13.98 2.51 0.22
N ALA A 189 -15.11 1.82 0.41
CA ALA A 189 -15.85 1.22 -0.69
C ALA A 189 -16.44 2.29 -1.64
N ALA A 190 -16.98 3.37 -1.10
CA ALA A 190 -17.47 4.49 -1.90
C ALA A 190 -16.32 5.16 -2.68
N MET A 191 -15.18 5.39 -2.04
CA MET A 191 -13.97 5.94 -2.69
C MET A 191 -13.43 4.99 -3.77
N PHE A 192 -13.42 3.67 -3.51
CA PHE A 192 -13.03 2.67 -4.52
C PHE A 192 -13.91 2.75 -5.76
N LEU A 193 -15.24 2.83 -5.59
CA LEU A 193 -16.17 2.94 -6.71
C LEU A 193 -15.98 4.25 -7.47
N GLN A 194 -15.89 5.36 -6.76
CA GLN A 194 -15.66 6.67 -7.36
C GLN A 194 -14.35 6.73 -8.14
N LEU A 195 -13.27 6.25 -7.53
CA LEU A 195 -11.96 6.19 -8.18
C LEU A 195 -11.98 5.26 -9.38
N SER A 196 -12.62 4.09 -9.28
CA SER A 196 -12.75 3.15 -10.40
C SER A 196 -13.47 3.77 -11.59
N ILE A 197 -14.53 4.56 -11.35
CA ILE A 197 -15.27 5.26 -12.41
C ILE A 197 -14.41 6.37 -13.01
N ALA A 198 -13.74 7.16 -12.18
CA ALA A 198 -12.91 8.27 -12.64
C ALA A 198 -11.70 7.79 -13.44
N THR A 199 -11.00 6.75 -12.94
CA THR A 199 -9.78 6.21 -13.58
C THR A 199 -10.06 5.33 -14.80
N PHE A 200 -11.33 4.97 -15.03
CA PHE A 200 -11.74 4.24 -16.24
C PHE A 200 -11.59 5.11 -17.49
N ASP A 201 -11.75 6.42 -17.36
CA ASP A 201 -11.56 7.37 -18.46
C ASP A 201 -10.05 7.42 -18.83
N PRO A 202 -9.70 7.21 -20.13
CA PRO A 202 -8.33 7.35 -20.60
C PRO A 202 -7.71 8.74 -20.38
N GLY A 203 -8.52 9.78 -20.24
CA GLY A 203 -8.07 11.14 -19.96
C GLY A 203 -7.65 11.38 -18.49
N TYR A 204 -7.83 10.40 -17.61
CA TYR A 204 -7.44 10.49 -16.21
C TYR A 204 -5.95 10.18 -16.01
N GLY A 205 -5.28 10.90 -15.10
CA GLY A 205 -3.87 10.71 -14.80
C GLY A 205 -2.96 11.16 -15.95
N SER A 206 -2.11 10.27 -16.41
CA SER A 206 -1.16 10.55 -17.50
C SER A 206 -1.80 10.68 -18.89
N GLY A 207 -3.08 10.44 -19.03
CA GLY A 207 -3.76 10.38 -20.34
C GLY A 207 -3.45 9.11 -21.15
N GLY A 208 -2.79 8.13 -20.54
CA GLY A 208 -2.49 6.84 -21.16
C GLY A 208 -3.69 5.89 -21.17
N ALA A 209 -3.77 5.01 -22.18
CA ALA A 209 -4.79 3.98 -22.28
C ALA A 209 -4.20 2.60 -22.56
N ILE A 210 -4.61 1.60 -21.80
CA ILE A 210 -4.31 0.19 -22.04
C ILE A 210 -5.62 -0.51 -22.41
N LEU A 211 -5.68 -1.10 -23.60
CA LEU A 211 -6.88 -1.77 -24.13
C LEU A 211 -8.15 -0.89 -24.16
N GLY A 212 -7.99 0.42 -24.32
CA GLY A 212 -9.11 1.37 -24.37
C GLY A 212 -9.63 1.84 -23.01
N VAL A 213 -8.96 1.49 -21.92
CA VAL A 213 -9.27 1.91 -20.54
C VAL A 213 -8.09 2.71 -20.00
N GLY A 214 -8.33 3.63 -19.07
CA GLY A 214 -7.27 4.42 -18.44
C GLY A 214 -6.20 3.53 -17.80
N THR A 215 -4.91 3.92 -17.96
CA THR A 215 -3.75 3.16 -17.47
C THR A 215 -3.85 2.88 -15.97
N VAL A 216 -4.26 3.86 -15.17
CA VAL A 216 -4.44 3.76 -13.71
C VAL A 216 -5.44 2.66 -13.34
N PHE A 217 -6.60 2.63 -14.02
CA PHE A 217 -7.61 1.59 -13.82
C PHE A 217 -7.10 0.22 -14.24
N ALA A 218 -6.47 0.13 -15.41
CA ALA A 218 -5.96 -1.13 -15.94
C ALA A 218 -4.91 -1.76 -15.02
N ILE A 219 -3.98 -0.96 -14.45
CA ILE A 219 -3.00 -1.41 -13.47
C ILE A 219 -3.70 -1.83 -12.16
N GLY A 220 -4.49 -0.95 -11.56
CA GLY A 220 -5.10 -1.17 -10.24
C GLY A 220 -6.06 -2.36 -10.23
N VAL A 221 -7.08 -2.33 -11.09
CA VAL A 221 -8.07 -3.42 -11.17
C VAL A 221 -7.46 -4.68 -11.80
N GLY A 222 -6.56 -4.53 -12.76
CA GLY A 222 -5.86 -5.67 -13.38
C GLY A 222 -5.08 -6.49 -12.35
N ILE A 223 -4.32 -5.86 -11.47
CA ILE A 223 -3.59 -6.55 -10.39
C ILE A 223 -4.56 -7.23 -9.40
N LEU A 224 -5.66 -6.56 -9.05
CA LEU A 224 -6.68 -7.16 -8.17
C LEU A 224 -7.33 -8.40 -8.82
N LEU A 225 -7.63 -8.35 -10.11
CA LEU A 225 -8.18 -9.49 -10.86
C LEU A 225 -7.18 -10.65 -10.95
N ILE A 226 -5.90 -10.35 -11.26
CA ILE A 226 -4.83 -11.36 -11.26
C ILE A 226 -4.73 -12.01 -9.88
N GLY A 227 -4.73 -11.21 -8.80
CA GLY A 227 -4.72 -11.72 -7.42
C GLY A 227 -5.91 -12.62 -7.11
N ALA A 228 -7.12 -12.23 -7.53
CA ALA A 228 -8.32 -13.04 -7.36
C ALA A 228 -8.25 -14.37 -8.13
N LEU A 229 -7.76 -14.35 -9.38
CA LEU A 229 -7.57 -15.56 -10.19
C LEU A 229 -6.54 -16.50 -9.56
N LEU A 230 -5.41 -15.98 -9.08
CA LEU A 230 -4.41 -16.77 -8.36
C LEU A 230 -4.97 -17.36 -7.07
N MET A 231 -5.76 -16.62 -6.32
CA MET A 231 -6.45 -17.10 -5.13
C MET A 231 -7.42 -18.25 -5.45
N ILE A 232 -8.22 -18.14 -6.52
CA ILE A 232 -9.13 -19.19 -6.97
C ILE A 232 -8.35 -20.43 -7.41
N ALA A 233 -7.30 -20.28 -8.20
CA ALA A 233 -6.44 -21.36 -8.63
C ALA A 233 -5.80 -22.08 -7.42
N TRP A 234 -5.32 -21.33 -6.43
CA TRP A 234 -4.75 -21.88 -5.22
C TRP A 234 -5.79 -22.60 -4.35
N ARG A 235 -7.01 -22.06 -4.26
CA ARG A 235 -8.12 -22.73 -3.58
C ARG A 235 -8.42 -24.12 -4.16
N MET A 236 -8.33 -24.29 -5.47
CA MET A 236 -8.52 -25.59 -6.11
C MET A 236 -7.37 -26.57 -5.79
N LYS A 237 -6.14 -26.06 -5.72
CA LYS A 237 -4.94 -26.88 -5.47
C LYS A 237 -4.72 -27.20 -3.98
N ALA A 238 -5.01 -26.27 -3.09
CA ALA A 238 -4.79 -26.39 -1.64
C ALA A 238 -5.99 -25.91 -0.83
N PRO A 239 -7.08 -26.67 -0.77
CA PRO A 239 -8.35 -26.24 -0.15
C PRO A 239 -8.31 -26.15 1.38
N ALA A 240 -7.27 -26.66 2.04
CA ALA A 240 -7.21 -26.78 3.50
C ALA A 240 -7.35 -25.42 4.22
N PHE A 241 -6.66 -24.40 3.75
CA PHE A 241 -6.76 -23.03 4.29
C PHE A 241 -8.19 -22.48 4.13
N PHE A 242 -8.75 -22.58 2.93
CA PHE A 242 -10.07 -22.03 2.60
C PHE A 242 -11.23 -22.77 3.31
N ARG A 243 -10.97 -23.96 3.85
CA ARG A 243 -11.89 -24.72 4.70
C ARG A 243 -11.69 -24.46 6.20
N GLY A 244 -10.85 -23.50 6.56
CA GLY A 244 -10.56 -23.17 7.96
C GLY A 244 -9.85 -24.27 8.75
N ARG A 245 -9.09 -25.17 8.08
CA ARG A 245 -8.41 -26.28 8.74
C ARG A 245 -7.02 -25.93 9.24
N THR A 246 -6.35 -24.94 8.62
CA THR A 246 -4.97 -24.55 8.93
C THR A 246 -4.87 -23.31 9.80
N LEU A 247 -5.88 -22.43 9.77
CA LEU A 247 -5.96 -21.25 10.62
C LEU A 247 -7.34 -21.24 11.30
N ARG A 248 -7.35 -21.53 12.60
CA ARG A 248 -8.54 -21.51 13.46
C ARG A 248 -8.40 -20.42 14.49
N HIS A 249 -9.50 -20.05 15.14
CA HIS A 249 -9.52 -19.02 16.18
C HIS A 249 -8.60 -19.35 17.37
N ASP A 250 -8.41 -20.62 17.63
CA ASP A 250 -7.61 -21.21 18.70
C ASP A 250 -6.20 -21.66 18.24
N THR A 251 -5.83 -21.37 16.98
CA THR A 251 -4.48 -21.71 16.48
C THR A 251 -3.45 -20.89 17.25
N PRO A 252 -2.47 -21.53 17.91
CA PRO A 252 -1.44 -20.81 18.64
C PRO A 252 -0.60 -19.96 17.68
N ALA A 253 -0.10 -18.83 18.19
CA ALA A 253 0.84 -18.02 17.43
C ALA A 253 2.05 -18.88 17.00
N LEU A 254 2.51 -18.70 15.77
CA LEU A 254 3.68 -19.38 15.26
C LEU A 254 4.90 -19.04 16.13
N ILE A 255 5.30 -19.98 16.93
CA ILE A 255 6.62 -19.98 17.57
C ILE A 255 7.53 -20.68 16.56
N VAL A 256 8.40 -19.93 15.92
CA VAL A 256 9.50 -20.50 15.14
C VAL A 256 10.45 -21.10 16.17
N GLU A 257 10.41 -22.43 16.34
CA GLU A 257 11.39 -23.12 17.18
C GLU A 257 12.78 -22.80 16.62
N GLU A 258 13.63 -22.25 17.48
CA GLU A 258 15.04 -22.08 17.13
C GLU A 258 15.61 -23.47 16.86
N PRO A 259 16.23 -23.68 15.68
CA PRO A 259 17.00 -24.93 15.51
C PRO A 259 18.05 -24.98 16.62
N LEU A 260 17.90 -25.92 17.50
CA LEU A 260 18.92 -26.26 18.51
C LEU A 260 20.22 -26.47 17.74
N GLY A 261 21.18 -25.57 17.92
CA GLY A 261 22.48 -25.54 17.25
C GLY A 261 23.38 -26.76 17.54
#